data_28274a001a34ba1f667c1e16facf2c37
#
_entry.id   28274a001a34ba1f667c1e16facf2c37
#
_cell.length_a   1.000
_cell.length_b   1.000
_cell.length_c   1.000
_cell.angle_alpha   90.00
_cell.angle_beta   90.00
_cell.angle_gamma   90.00
#
_symmetry.space_group_name_H-M   'P 1'
#
loop_
_entity.id
_entity.type
_entity.pdbx_description
1 polymer ?
#
loop_
_entity_poly.entity_id
_entity_poly.type
_entity_poly.pdbx_seq_one_letter_code
_entity_poly.pdbx_strand_id
1 'polypeptide(L)'
;MKKIIKISFLFVAIFCMTATLQAQKFGYVNSALILSEMPEIKQADSNLEALQKQLMKKGEGMVQLFQKDYAEIQQKVAKGELSPVQQEEQAKNLESRQIEIQKFEQEMQEQMVAKREELYKPIYDKVNDAIKQVAKEGGYQMIFDAATILYGEEGADVSSLVKTKLGI
;
A
#
# COMPACT_ATOMS: atom_id res chain seq x y z
N MET A 1 34.78 -32.56 -55.75
CA MET A 1 34.16 -33.05 -54.52
C MET A 1 34.62 -32.25 -53.28
N LYS A 2 35.90 -32.06 -52.98
CA LYS A 2 36.36 -31.34 -51.79
C LYS A 2 35.92 -29.84 -51.68
N LYS A 3 35.70 -29.17 -52.84
CA LYS A 3 35.22 -27.76 -52.87
C LYS A 3 33.72 -27.64 -52.53
N ILE A 4 32.91 -28.60 -53.01
CA ILE A 4 31.46 -28.66 -52.76
C ILE A 4 31.17 -28.92 -51.28
N ILE A 5 31.95 -29.80 -50.64
CA ILE A 5 31.85 -30.09 -49.20
C ILE A 5 32.18 -28.89 -48.35
N LYS A 6 33.21 -28.10 -48.74
CA LYS A 6 33.55 -26.85 -48.01
C LYS A 6 32.46 -25.77 -48.11
N ILE A 7 31.82 -25.65 -49.30
CA ILE A 7 30.73 -24.69 -49.50
C ILE A 7 29.49 -25.12 -48.70
N SER A 8 29.17 -26.42 -48.69
CA SER A 8 28.06 -26.96 -47.90
C SER A 8 28.26 -26.74 -46.39
N PHE A 9 29.49 -26.91 -45.90
CA PHE A 9 29.82 -26.67 -44.49
C PHE A 9 29.73 -25.19 -44.11
N LEU A 10 30.08 -24.31 -45.06
CA LEU A 10 29.93 -22.84 -44.84
C LEU A 10 28.47 -22.43 -44.77
N PHE A 11 27.59 -23.00 -45.61
CA PHE A 11 26.15 -22.75 -45.60
C PHE A 11 25.49 -23.25 -44.31
N VAL A 12 25.88 -24.41 -43.78
CA VAL A 12 25.40 -24.95 -42.51
C VAL A 12 25.85 -24.08 -41.36
N ALA A 13 27.09 -23.58 -41.36
CA ALA A 13 27.61 -22.67 -40.31
C ALA A 13 26.87 -21.32 -40.30
N ILE A 14 26.54 -20.77 -41.47
CA ILE A 14 25.74 -19.52 -41.57
C ILE A 14 24.30 -19.74 -41.11
N PHE A 15 23.69 -20.90 -41.40
CA PHE A 15 22.34 -21.24 -40.95
C PHE A 15 22.26 -21.47 -39.43
N CYS A 16 23.32 -21.96 -38.77
CA CYS A 16 23.40 -22.06 -37.33
C CYS A 16 23.57 -20.71 -36.61
N MET A 17 24.06 -19.66 -37.25
CA MET A 17 24.18 -18.34 -36.68
C MET A 17 22.89 -17.52 -36.67
N THR A 18 21.84 -17.93 -37.38
CA THR A 18 20.52 -17.30 -37.35
C THR A 18 19.63 -17.78 -36.20
N ALA A 19 20.11 -18.72 -35.39
CA ALA A 19 19.39 -19.17 -34.20
C ALA A 19 19.52 -18.11 -33.07
N THR A 20 18.41 -17.51 -32.81
CA THR A 20 18.07 -16.81 -31.57
C THR A 20 18.75 -15.44 -31.28
N LEU A 21 18.52 -14.45 -32.12
CA LEU A 21 18.28 -13.13 -31.61
C LEU A 21 16.86 -13.14 -31.00
N GLN A 22 16.72 -13.69 -29.81
CA GLN A 22 15.52 -13.40 -29.02
C GLN A 22 15.61 -11.90 -28.69
N ALA A 23 14.87 -11.10 -29.43
CA ALA A 23 14.74 -9.69 -29.13
C ALA A 23 14.26 -9.59 -27.66
N GLN A 24 15.03 -8.90 -26.84
CA GLN A 24 14.66 -8.67 -25.46
C GLN A 24 13.29 -8.00 -25.43
N LYS A 25 12.28 -8.71 -24.95
CA LYS A 25 10.91 -8.21 -24.90
C LYS A 25 10.71 -7.45 -23.61
N PHE A 26 10.48 -6.17 -23.71
CA PHE A 26 10.12 -5.30 -22.58
C PHE A 26 8.65 -4.92 -22.69
N GLY A 27 8.02 -4.71 -21.53
CA GLY A 27 6.67 -4.22 -21.44
C GLY A 27 6.55 -3.16 -20.37
N TYR A 28 5.39 -2.52 -20.31
CA TYR A 28 5.03 -1.67 -19.19
C TYR A 28 3.58 -1.89 -18.78
N VAL A 29 3.27 -1.54 -17.53
CA VAL A 29 1.94 -1.68 -16.95
C VAL A 29 1.59 -0.42 -16.17
N ASN A 30 0.35 0.05 -16.29
CA ASN A 30 -0.15 1.13 -15.44
C ASN A 30 -0.76 0.54 -14.16
N SER A 31 0.11 0.32 -13.17
CA SER A 31 -0.28 -0.28 -11.89
C SER A 31 -1.28 0.60 -11.13
N ALA A 32 -1.14 1.92 -11.19
CA ALA A 32 -2.05 2.85 -10.53
C ALA A 32 -3.48 2.75 -11.10
N LEU A 33 -3.61 2.66 -12.43
CA LEU A 33 -4.91 2.48 -13.07
C LEU A 33 -5.53 1.13 -12.68
N ILE A 34 -4.76 0.05 -12.72
CA ILE A 34 -5.23 -1.29 -12.33
C ILE A 34 -5.75 -1.26 -10.89
N LEU A 35 -4.95 -0.75 -9.95
CA LEU A 35 -5.34 -0.66 -8.54
C LEU A 35 -6.63 0.15 -8.35
N SER A 36 -6.79 1.28 -9.06
CA SER A 36 -7.99 2.12 -8.95
C SER A 36 -9.27 1.43 -9.41
N GLU A 37 -9.17 0.46 -10.31
CA GLU A 37 -10.30 -0.32 -10.82
C GLU A 37 -10.64 -1.53 -9.95
N MET A 38 -9.72 -1.96 -9.07
CA MET A 38 -9.91 -3.13 -8.22
C MET A 38 -10.97 -2.90 -7.13
N PRO A 39 -11.99 -3.77 -7.02
CA PRO A 39 -12.99 -3.66 -5.96
C PRO A 39 -12.40 -3.84 -4.56
N GLU A 40 -11.32 -4.63 -4.43
CA GLU A 40 -10.62 -4.85 -3.18
C GLU A 40 -10.00 -3.55 -2.63
N ILE A 41 -9.50 -2.66 -3.49
CA ILE A 41 -8.99 -1.34 -3.09
C ILE A 41 -10.12 -0.49 -2.50
N LYS A 42 -11.27 -0.43 -3.19
CA LYS A 42 -12.44 0.33 -2.69
C LYS A 42 -12.93 -0.19 -1.33
N GLN A 43 -12.90 -1.51 -1.14
CA GLN A 43 -13.24 -2.11 0.15
C GLN A 43 -12.19 -1.80 1.22
N ALA A 44 -10.91 -1.84 0.89
CA ALA A 44 -9.82 -1.48 1.79
C ALA A 44 -9.92 0.00 2.23
N ASP A 45 -10.17 0.90 1.28
CA ASP A 45 -10.38 2.33 1.56
C ASP A 45 -11.57 2.55 2.52
N SER A 46 -12.70 1.90 2.24
CA SER A 46 -13.90 1.98 3.09
C SER A 46 -13.63 1.48 4.52
N ASN A 47 -12.87 0.39 4.65
CA ASN A 47 -12.51 -0.16 5.95
C ASN A 47 -11.57 0.77 6.73
N LEU A 48 -10.61 1.40 6.04
CA LEU A 48 -9.72 2.39 6.66
C LEU A 48 -10.47 3.64 7.10
N GLU A 49 -11.39 4.14 6.27
CA GLU A 49 -12.22 5.28 6.61
C GLU A 49 -13.10 5.00 7.83
N ALA A 50 -13.70 3.82 7.90
CA ALA A 50 -14.52 3.39 9.05
C ALA A 50 -13.67 3.31 10.33
N LEU A 51 -12.47 2.72 10.27
CA LEU A 51 -11.54 2.67 11.40
C LEU A 51 -11.12 4.07 11.84
N GLN A 52 -10.76 4.94 10.89
CA GLN A 52 -10.37 6.32 11.18
C GLN A 52 -11.48 7.07 11.92
N LYS A 53 -12.73 6.99 11.42
CA LYS A 53 -13.89 7.61 12.07
C LYS A 53 -14.10 7.08 13.49
N GLN A 54 -13.96 5.77 13.69
CA GLN A 54 -14.09 5.15 15.00
C GLN A 54 -13.02 5.65 15.97
N LEU A 55 -11.76 5.69 15.55
CA LEU A 55 -10.64 6.15 16.38
C LEU A 55 -10.75 7.64 16.69
N MET A 56 -11.10 8.47 15.70
CA MET A 56 -11.35 9.90 15.92
C MET A 56 -12.45 10.15 16.96
N LYS A 57 -13.59 9.47 16.81
CA LYS A 57 -14.70 9.58 17.77
C LYS A 57 -14.29 9.18 19.20
N LYS A 58 -13.45 8.13 19.33
CA LYS A 58 -12.91 7.72 20.62
C LYS A 58 -11.99 8.79 21.20
N GLY A 59 -11.07 9.34 20.41
CA GLY A 59 -10.17 10.41 20.84
C GLY A 59 -10.92 11.68 21.25
N GLU A 60 -11.90 12.11 20.44
CA GLU A 60 -12.78 13.24 20.79
C GLU A 60 -13.51 13.00 22.11
N GLY A 61 -14.02 11.79 22.33
CA GLY A 61 -14.67 11.43 23.61
C GLY A 61 -13.74 11.52 24.80
N MET A 62 -12.48 11.09 24.64
CA MET A 62 -11.46 11.21 25.70
C MET A 62 -11.17 12.68 26.03
N VAL A 63 -11.00 13.53 25.01
CA VAL A 63 -10.76 14.97 25.18
C VAL A 63 -11.96 15.67 25.83
N GLN A 64 -13.18 15.37 25.39
CA GLN A 64 -14.40 15.93 25.98
C GLN A 64 -14.55 15.55 27.45
N LEU A 65 -14.26 14.30 27.79
CA LEU A 65 -14.31 13.83 29.17
C LEU A 65 -13.25 14.54 30.03
N PHE A 66 -12.03 14.68 29.54
CA PHE A 66 -10.98 15.43 30.20
C PHE A 66 -11.38 16.89 30.48
N GLN A 67 -11.93 17.59 29.47
CA GLN A 67 -12.38 18.95 29.58
C GLN A 67 -13.50 19.11 30.64
N LYS A 68 -14.46 18.17 30.63
CA LYS A 68 -15.55 18.13 31.62
C LYS A 68 -15.00 17.96 33.04
N ASP A 69 -14.14 16.97 33.25
CA ASP A 69 -13.58 16.66 34.55
C ASP A 69 -12.71 17.81 35.04
N TYR A 70 -11.92 18.44 34.17
CA TYR A 70 -11.13 19.61 34.47
C TYR A 70 -12.01 20.78 34.97
N ALA A 71 -13.09 21.08 34.23
CA ALA A 71 -14.02 22.16 34.61
C ALA A 71 -14.74 21.87 35.94
N GLU A 72 -15.14 20.62 36.17
CA GLU A 72 -15.80 20.20 37.42
C GLU A 72 -14.85 20.36 38.63
N ILE A 73 -13.59 19.91 38.48
CA ILE A 73 -12.59 20.01 39.52
C ILE A 73 -12.30 21.49 39.85
N GLN A 74 -12.12 22.34 38.82
CA GLN A 74 -11.92 23.78 39.01
C GLN A 74 -13.08 24.43 39.77
N GLN A 75 -14.31 24.05 39.47
CA GLN A 75 -15.48 24.53 40.16
C GLN A 75 -15.51 24.12 41.65
N LYS A 76 -15.16 22.86 41.96
CA LYS A 76 -15.09 22.34 43.33
C LYS A 76 -13.97 23.03 44.12
N VAL A 77 -12.82 23.28 43.51
CA VAL A 77 -11.73 24.05 44.12
C VAL A 77 -12.18 25.47 44.45
N ALA A 78 -12.83 26.17 43.51
CA ALA A 78 -13.31 27.52 43.68
C ALA A 78 -14.36 27.65 44.81
N LYS A 79 -15.16 26.60 45.03
CA LYS A 79 -16.14 26.51 46.11
C LYS A 79 -15.55 26.08 47.46
N GLY A 80 -14.27 25.70 47.52
CA GLY A 80 -13.64 25.17 48.72
C GLY A 80 -14.12 23.76 49.12
N GLU A 81 -14.69 23.01 48.18
CA GLU A 81 -15.26 21.70 48.42
C GLU A 81 -14.18 20.58 48.46
N LEU A 82 -12.94 20.87 48.05
CA LEU A 82 -11.84 19.93 48.05
C LEU A 82 -10.75 20.32 49.06
N SER A 83 -10.35 19.36 49.89
CA SER A 83 -9.16 19.48 50.72
C SER A 83 -7.87 19.52 49.89
N PRO A 84 -6.75 20.06 50.43
CA PRO A 84 -5.47 20.08 49.71
C PRO A 84 -5.03 18.71 49.20
N VAL A 85 -5.24 17.61 49.96
CA VAL A 85 -4.93 16.25 49.56
C VAL A 85 -5.80 15.78 48.39
N GLN A 86 -7.09 16.09 48.43
CA GLN A 86 -8.00 15.77 47.33
C GLN A 86 -7.68 16.57 46.05
N GLN A 87 -7.25 17.83 46.17
CA GLN A 87 -6.81 18.62 45.02
C GLN A 87 -5.58 17.98 44.35
N GLU A 88 -4.60 17.53 45.15
CA GLU A 88 -3.41 16.83 44.63
C GLU A 88 -3.79 15.52 43.93
N GLU A 89 -4.70 14.72 44.51
CA GLU A 89 -5.19 13.50 43.89
C GLU A 89 -5.89 13.77 42.57
N GLN A 90 -6.77 14.75 42.50
CA GLN A 90 -7.45 15.14 41.26
C GLN A 90 -6.48 15.66 40.20
N ALA A 91 -5.46 16.42 40.59
CA ALA A 91 -4.42 16.89 39.69
C ALA A 91 -3.66 15.71 39.06
N LYS A 92 -3.28 14.69 39.85
CA LYS A 92 -2.65 13.45 39.34
C LYS A 92 -3.57 12.67 38.40
N ASN A 93 -4.87 12.60 38.67
CA ASN A 93 -5.84 11.96 37.80
C ASN A 93 -5.96 12.67 36.48
N LEU A 94 -5.99 14.00 36.45
CA LEU A 94 -6.01 14.81 35.23
C LEU A 94 -4.72 14.62 34.41
N GLU A 95 -3.56 14.61 35.07
CA GLU A 95 -2.28 14.34 34.44
C GLU A 95 -2.24 12.93 33.79
N SER A 96 -2.71 11.91 34.50
CA SER A 96 -2.81 10.56 33.96
C SER A 96 -3.70 10.50 32.70
N ARG A 97 -4.87 11.16 32.74
CA ARG A 97 -5.76 11.23 31.57
C ARG A 97 -5.13 11.96 30.38
N GLN A 98 -4.36 13.02 30.64
CA GLN A 98 -3.64 13.72 29.58
C GLN A 98 -2.59 12.81 28.92
N ILE A 99 -1.86 12.03 29.73
CA ILE A 99 -0.91 11.04 29.23
C ILE A 99 -1.64 9.94 28.41
N GLU A 100 -2.80 9.48 28.89
CA GLU A 100 -3.63 8.49 28.16
C GLU A 100 -4.10 9.03 26.81
N ILE A 101 -4.48 10.31 26.71
CA ILE A 101 -4.86 10.93 25.43
C ILE A 101 -3.66 10.95 24.47
N GLN A 102 -2.48 11.40 24.93
CA GLN A 102 -1.27 11.42 24.11
C GLN A 102 -0.87 10.02 23.64
N LYS A 103 -0.96 9.04 24.53
CA LYS A 103 -0.69 7.63 24.19
C LYS A 103 -1.69 7.11 23.15
N PHE A 104 -2.97 7.43 23.31
CA PHE A 104 -4.00 7.05 22.36
C PHE A 104 -3.77 7.66 20.97
N GLU A 105 -3.31 8.91 20.87
CA GLU A 105 -2.95 9.53 19.59
C GLU A 105 -1.84 8.78 18.87
N GLN A 106 -0.82 8.32 19.59
CA GLN A 106 0.23 7.47 19.02
C GLN A 106 -0.31 6.10 18.59
N GLU A 107 -1.06 5.42 19.45
CA GLU A 107 -1.71 4.16 19.17
C GLU A 107 -2.64 4.24 17.95
N MET A 108 -3.36 5.35 17.80
CA MET A 108 -4.22 5.59 16.64
C MET A 108 -3.42 5.60 15.34
N GLN A 109 -2.28 6.28 15.32
CA GLN A 109 -1.41 6.31 14.13
C GLN A 109 -0.84 4.92 13.81
N GLU A 110 -0.37 4.20 14.81
CA GLU A 110 0.15 2.85 14.66
C GLU A 110 -0.92 1.89 14.13
N GLN A 111 -2.14 1.96 14.68
CA GLN A 111 -3.26 1.14 14.22
C GLN A 111 -3.64 1.45 12.76
N MET A 112 -3.63 2.73 12.36
CA MET A 112 -3.92 3.11 10.98
C MET A 112 -2.87 2.60 10.00
N VAL A 113 -1.58 2.69 10.37
CA VAL A 113 -0.47 2.16 9.54
C VAL A 113 -0.56 0.64 9.42
N ALA A 114 -0.71 -0.06 10.55
CA ALA A 114 -0.82 -1.51 10.58
C ALA A 114 -2.04 -2.01 9.77
N LYS A 115 -3.19 -1.34 9.93
CA LYS A 115 -4.40 -1.72 9.18
C LYS A 115 -4.28 -1.46 7.69
N ARG A 116 -3.60 -0.39 7.30
CA ARG A 116 -3.29 -0.12 5.90
C ARG A 116 -2.43 -1.25 5.32
N GLU A 117 -1.35 -1.60 5.99
CA GLU A 117 -0.47 -2.67 5.53
C GLU A 117 -1.22 -4.02 5.42
N GLU A 118 -2.00 -4.37 6.44
CA GLU A 118 -2.84 -5.58 6.45
C GLU A 118 -3.77 -5.65 5.23
N LEU A 119 -4.42 -4.53 4.89
CA LEU A 119 -5.42 -4.50 3.82
C LEU A 119 -4.80 -4.42 2.42
N TYR A 120 -3.74 -3.61 2.24
CA TYR A 120 -3.18 -3.37 0.91
C TYR A 120 -2.12 -4.38 0.49
N LYS A 121 -1.36 -4.94 1.45
CA LYS A 121 -0.31 -5.90 1.11
C LYS A 121 -0.83 -7.08 0.25
N PRO A 122 -1.91 -7.79 0.61
CA PRO A 122 -2.41 -8.89 -0.20
C PRO A 122 -2.88 -8.44 -1.59
N ILE A 123 -3.38 -7.20 -1.73
CA ILE A 123 -3.80 -6.66 -3.02
C ILE A 123 -2.60 -6.39 -3.91
N TYR A 124 -1.55 -5.77 -3.38
CA TYR A 124 -0.30 -5.57 -4.12
C TYR A 124 0.36 -6.89 -4.50
N ASP A 125 0.37 -7.87 -3.59
CA ASP A 125 0.91 -9.21 -3.88
C ASP A 125 0.14 -9.86 -5.04
N LYS A 126 -1.20 -9.77 -5.05
CA LYS A 126 -2.06 -10.26 -6.13
C LYS A 126 -1.74 -9.61 -7.49
N VAL A 127 -1.58 -8.28 -7.52
CA VAL A 127 -1.21 -7.55 -8.74
C VAL A 127 0.19 -7.94 -9.21
N ASN A 128 1.16 -8.00 -8.31
CA ASN A 128 2.52 -8.42 -8.63
C ASN A 128 2.57 -9.84 -9.20
N ASP A 129 1.79 -10.75 -8.66
CA ASP A 129 1.74 -12.12 -9.15
C ASP A 129 1.08 -12.22 -10.54
N ALA A 130 0.04 -11.41 -10.80
CA ALA A 130 -0.54 -11.28 -12.13
C ALA A 130 0.49 -10.73 -13.15
N ILE A 131 1.25 -9.70 -12.79
CA ILE A 131 2.33 -9.15 -13.63
C ILE A 131 3.39 -10.22 -13.91
N LYS A 132 3.83 -10.99 -12.90
CA LYS A 132 4.79 -12.09 -13.09
C LYS A 132 4.27 -13.18 -14.01
N GLN A 133 2.97 -13.52 -13.93
CA GLN A 133 2.35 -14.48 -14.83
C GLN A 133 2.35 -13.98 -16.27
N VAL A 134 1.91 -12.73 -16.50
CA VAL A 134 1.95 -12.08 -17.82
C VAL A 134 3.38 -12.04 -18.37
N ALA A 135 4.36 -11.71 -17.53
CA ALA A 135 5.76 -11.70 -17.94
C ALA A 135 6.23 -13.08 -18.43
N LYS A 136 5.94 -14.12 -17.66
CA LYS A 136 6.32 -15.50 -18.02
C LYS A 136 5.61 -15.99 -19.29
N GLU A 137 4.31 -15.80 -19.38
CA GLU A 137 3.51 -16.26 -20.52
C GLU A 137 3.83 -15.48 -21.82
N GLY A 138 4.08 -14.17 -21.68
CA GLY A 138 4.41 -13.31 -22.81
C GLY A 138 5.88 -13.27 -23.20
N GLY A 139 6.76 -13.94 -22.44
CA GLY A 139 8.21 -13.94 -22.69
C GLY A 139 8.88 -12.59 -22.44
N TYR A 140 8.29 -11.75 -21.58
CA TYR A 140 8.88 -10.46 -21.20
C TYR A 140 10.05 -10.68 -20.24
N GLN A 141 11.18 -10.04 -20.53
CA GLN A 141 12.33 -10.03 -19.62
C GLN A 141 12.13 -9.05 -18.46
N MET A 142 11.47 -7.92 -18.74
CA MET A 142 11.12 -6.91 -17.74
C MET A 142 9.77 -6.29 -18.11
N ILE A 143 8.99 -5.97 -17.09
CA ILE A 143 7.80 -5.12 -17.15
C ILE A 143 8.02 -3.97 -16.19
N PHE A 144 7.96 -2.76 -16.70
CA PHE A 144 8.15 -1.52 -15.94
C PHE A 144 6.80 -0.94 -15.52
N ASP A 145 6.78 -0.15 -14.45
CA ASP A 145 5.61 0.66 -14.16
C ASP A 145 5.55 1.86 -15.10
N ALA A 146 4.37 2.17 -15.64
CA ALA A 146 4.15 3.30 -16.54
C ALA A 146 4.57 4.64 -15.92
N ALA A 147 4.48 4.77 -14.58
CA ALA A 147 4.92 5.97 -13.88
C ALA A 147 6.44 6.21 -13.93
N THR A 148 7.24 5.21 -14.30
CA THR A 148 8.71 5.28 -14.34
C THR A 148 9.27 5.49 -15.75
N ILE A 149 8.44 5.42 -16.78
CA ILE A 149 8.84 5.56 -18.18
C ILE A 149 8.32 6.90 -18.76
N LEU A 150 9.13 7.52 -19.61
CA LEU A 150 8.75 8.76 -20.28
C LEU A 150 8.04 8.50 -21.63
N TYR A 151 8.33 7.39 -22.26
CA TYR A 151 7.76 6.95 -23.53
C TYR A 151 7.74 5.44 -23.62
N GLY A 152 6.65 4.89 -24.14
CA GLY A 152 6.49 3.49 -24.48
C GLY A 152 5.54 3.33 -25.66
N GLU A 153 5.84 2.40 -26.55
CA GLU A 153 4.94 2.05 -27.65
C GLU A 153 3.68 1.36 -27.11
N GLU A 154 2.51 1.64 -27.69
CA GLU A 154 1.24 1.00 -27.28
C GLU A 154 1.30 -0.52 -27.28
N GLY A 155 2.04 -1.11 -28.23
CA GLY A 155 2.24 -2.57 -28.31
C GLY A 155 3.04 -3.17 -27.15
N ALA A 156 3.71 -2.35 -26.34
CA ALA A 156 4.42 -2.75 -25.14
C ALA A 156 3.58 -2.64 -23.86
N ASP A 157 2.38 -2.04 -23.92
CA ASP A 157 1.45 -1.97 -22.78
C ASP A 157 0.81 -3.33 -22.51
N VAL A 158 1.07 -3.86 -21.32
CA VAL A 158 0.51 -5.14 -20.86
C VAL A 158 -0.60 -4.97 -19.84
N SER A 159 -1.07 -3.73 -19.59
CA SER A 159 -2.10 -3.46 -18.58
C SER A 159 -3.38 -4.26 -18.79
N SER A 160 -3.83 -4.40 -20.03
CA SER A 160 -5.02 -5.20 -20.38
C SER A 160 -4.83 -6.70 -20.09
N LEU A 161 -3.62 -7.24 -20.33
CA LEU A 161 -3.31 -8.63 -20.01
C LEU A 161 -3.30 -8.86 -18.49
N VAL A 162 -2.75 -7.91 -17.73
CA VAL A 162 -2.73 -7.97 -16.26
C VAL A 162 -4.16 -7.87 -15.71
N LYS A 163 -4.99 -6.95 -16.22
CA LYS A 163 -6.42 -6.87 -15.84
C LYS A 163 -7.16 -8.17 -16.09
N THR A 164 -6.96 -8.79 -17.25
CA THR A 164 -7.54 -10.09 -17.56
C THR A 164 -7.13 -11.18 -16.56
N LYS A 165 -5.85 -11.19 -16.12
CA LYS A 165 -5.37 -12.13 -15.09
C LYS A 165 -5.97 -11.86 -13.72
N LEU A 166 -6.29 -10.61 -13.41
CA LEU A 166 -6.93 -10.20 -12.16
C LEU A 166 -8.45 -10.45 -12.16
N GLY A 167 -9.04 -10.63 -13.35
CA GLY A 167 -10.49 -10.79 -13.53
C GLY A 167 -11.27 -9.48 -13.46
N ILE A 168 -10.65 -8.37 -13.86
CA ILE A 168 -11.24 -7.01 -13.90
C ILE A 168 -11.16 -6.43 -15.31
#